data_275d59ac1e6517f6b379426b86114012
#
_entry.id   275d59ac1e6517f6b379426b86114012
#
_cell.length_a   1.000
_cell.length_b   1.000
_cell.length_c   1.000
_cell.angle_alpha   90.00
_cell.angle_beta   90.00
_cell.angle_gamma   90.00
#
_symmetry.space_group_name_H-M   'P 1'
#
loop_
_entity.id
_entity.type
_entity.pdbx_description
1 polymer ?
#
loop_
_entity_poly.entity_id
_entity_poly.type
_entity_poly.pdbx_seq_one_letter_code
_entity_poly.pdbx_strand_id
1 'polypeptide(L)'
;MIKLDNVSLVFQGGSVALSNISTTINEGEFVYLVGHSGSGKSSFLKLLYKEYISTKGSIEVAGLDVVQLPRWKTPLLRRKLGIVTQEPQLLEKRNTYENIAFALEVMGTPNDEIESKTNTLLDLVELNENAFKYPDQLSGGEQTRVSIARSLANNPLVLLCDEPTGNLDPELS
;
A
#
# COMPACT_ATOMS: atom_id res chain seq x y z
N MET A 1 -14.29 -1.42 1.47
CA MET A 1 -15.08 -1.88 0.31
C MET A 1 -14.46 -1.35 -0.99
N ILE A 2 -14.29 -2.24 -1.97
CA ILE A 2 -13.77 -1.92 -3.31
C ILE A 2 -14.79 -2.44 -4.32
N LYS A 3 -15.10 -1.65 -5.35
CA LYS A 3 -16.00 -2.07 -6.44
C LYS A 3 -15.41 -1.67 -7.78
N LEU A 4 -15.31 -2.63 -8.69
CA LEU A 4 -14.93 -2.42 -10.08
C LEU A 4 -16.09 -2.87 -10.97
N ASP A 5 -16.38 -2.11 -12.01
CA ASP A 5 -17.38 -2.45 -13.02
C ASP A 5 -16.80 -2.25 -14.43
N ASN A 6 -16.67 -3.37 -15.18
CA ASN A 6 -16.18 -3.43 -16.57
C ASN A 6 -14.85 -2.70 -16.80
N VAL A 7 -13.92 -2.80 -15.82
CA VAL A 7 -12.64 -2.08 -15.83
C VAL A 7 -11.67 -2.71 -16.80
N SER A 8 -11.10 -1.87 -17.66
CA SER A 8 -10.00 -2.25 -18.56
C SER A 8 -8.85 -1.26 -18.44
N LEU A 9 -7.63 -1.76 -18.60
CA LEU A 9 -6.40 -0.97 -18.65
C LEU A 9 -5.58 -1.38 -19.86
N VAL A 10 -5.40 -0.46 -20.78
CA VAL A 10 -4.55 -0.59 -21.96
C VAL A 10 -3.47 0.47 -21.90
N PHE A 11 -2.20 0.05 -21.95
CA PHE A 11 -1.07 0.97 -21.96
C PHE A 11 -0.88 1.66 -23.31
N GLN A 12 -0.15 2.78 -23.32
CA GLN A 12 0.32 3.41 -24.54
C GLN A 12 1.17 2.38 -25.32
N GLY A 13 0.77 2.07 -26.55
CA GLY A 13 1.39 0.99 -27.35
C GLY A 13 0.52 -0.26 -27.50
N GLY A 14 -0.70 -0.26 -26.93
CA GLY A 14 -1.72 -1.28 -27.18
C GLY A 14 -1.63 -2.52 -26.29
N SER A 15 -0.65 -2.61 -25.40
CA SER A 15 -0.55 -3.72 -24.43
C SER A 15 -1.72 -3.67 -23.45
N VAL A 16 -2.49 -4.77 -23.39
CA VAL A 16 -3.65 -4.92 -22.48
C VAL A 16 -3.17 -5.50 -21.16
N ALA A 17 -3.27 -4.72 -20.09
CA ALA A 17 -2.95 -5.17 -18.74
C ALA A 17 -4.17 -5.81 -18.03
N LEU A 18 -5.35 -5.24 -18.23
CA LEU A 18 -6.61 -5.72 -17.66
C LEU A 18 -7.73 -5.58 -18.68
N SER A 19 -8.64 -6.56 -18.74
CA SER A 19 -9.75 -6.58 -19.69
C SER A 19 -11.07 -6.95 -18.99
N ASN A 20 -12.03 -6.03 -18.98
CA ASN A 20 -13.40 -6.21 -18.48
C ASN A 20 -13.48 -6.83 -17.07
N ILE A 21 -12.70 -6.33 -16.13
CA ILE A 21 -12.72 -6.80 -14.75
C ILE A 21 -13.91 -6.19 -14.02
N SER A 22 -14.76 -7.04 -13.46
CA SER A 22 -15.84 -6.65 -12.55
C SER A 22 -15.72 -7.47 -11.29
N THR A 23 -15.64 -6.82 -10.13
CA THR A 23 -15.54 -7.48 -8.83
C THR A 23 -15.98 -6.54 -7.72
N THR A 24 -16.38 -7.11 -6.60
CA THR A 24 -16.68 -6.38 -5.36
C THR A 24 -15.94 -7.06 -4.22
N ILE A 25 -15.26 -6.28 -3.41
CA ILE A 25 -14.60 -6.71 -2.17
C ILE A 25 -15.26 -5.92 -1.05
N ASN A 26 -15.86 -6.64 -0.10
CA ASN A 26 -16.58 -6.03 1.01
C ASN A 26 -15.63 -5.68 2.16
N GLU A 27 -16.13 -4.93 3.11
CA GLU A 27 -15.43 -4.64 4.35
C GLU A 27 -15.17 -5.91 5.16
N GLY A 28 -13.98 -6.05 5.72
CA GLY A 28 -13.56 -7.21 6.49
C GLY A 28 -13.15 -8.43 5.67
N GLU A 29 -13.26 -8.39 4.33
CA GLU A 29 -12.80 -9.49 3.49
C GLU A 29 -11.28 -9.48 3.33
N PHE A 30 -10.70 -10.67 3.39
CA PHE A 30 -9.30 -10.94 3.03
C PHE A 30 -9.27 -11.63 1.67
N VAL A 31 -8.63 -11.00 0.68
CA VAL A 31 -8.66 -11.43 -0.73
C VAL A 31 -7.27 -11.66 -1.27
N TYR A 32 -7.00 -12.85 -1.81
CA TYR A 32 -5.81 -13.14 -2.58
C TYR A 32 -6.03 -12.87 -4.07
N LEU A 33 -5.16 -12.04 -4.65
CA LEU A 33 -5.08 -11.84 -6.09
C LEU A 33 -4.03 -12.80 -6.67
N VAL A 34 -4.48 -13.89 -7.29
CA VAL A 34 -3.61 -14.94 -7.81
C VAL A 34 -3.48 -14.88 -9.32
N GLY A 35 -2.32 -15.29 -9.83
CA GLY A 35 -2.03 -15.35 -11.27
C GLY A 35 -0.53 -15.40 -11.52
N HIS A 36 -0.13 -15.85 -12.71
CA HIS A 36 1.27 -15.89 -13.11
C HIS A 36 1.90 -14.49 -13.21
N SER A 37 3.23 -14.42 -13.30
CA SER A 37 3.93 -13.15 -13.55
C SER A 37 3.42 -12.49 -14.83
N GLY A 38 3.22 -11.18 -14.81
CA GLY A 38 2.68 -10.42 -15.95
C GLY A 38 1.16 -10.52 -16.15
N SER A 39 0.41 -11.23 -15.29
CA SER A 39 -1.06 -11.32 -15.40
C SER A 39 -1.83 -10.05 -15.02
N GLY A 40 -1.14 -8.96 -14.63
CA GLY A 40 -1.76 -7.69 -14.32
C GLY A 40 -2.05 -7.44 -12.84
N LYS A 41 -1.59 -8.30 -11.89
CA LYS A 41 -1.82 -8.15 -10.45
C LYS A 41 -1.42 -6.78 -9.91
N SER A 42 -0.17 -6.39 -10.12
CA SER A 42 0.33 -5.07 -9.70
C SER A 42 -0.38 -3.93 -10.41
N SER A 43 -0.77 -4.12 -11.68
CA SER A 43 -1.56 -3.13 -12.43
C SER A 43 -2.96 -2.94 -11.85
N PHE A 44 -3.58 -4.03 -11.38
CA PHE A 44 -4.85 -3.99 -10.67
C PHE A 44 -4.73 -3.18 -9.37
N LEU A 45 -3.72 -3.47 -8.54
CA LEU A 45 -3.48 -2.70 -7.31
C LEU A 45 -3.22 -1.22 -7.62
N LYS A 46 -2.40 -0.91 -8.63
CA LYS A 46 -2.06 0.46 -9.04
C LYS A 46 -3.25 1.28 -9.52
N LEU A 47 -4.29 0.65 -10.04
CA LEU A 47 -5.56 1.31 -10.33
C LEU A 47 -6.28 1.74 -9.04
N LEU A 48 -6.28 0.88 -8.00
CA LEU A 48 -7.03 1.14 -6.76
C LEU A 48 -6.52 2.37 -6.00
N TYR A 49 -5.20 2.63 -6.03
CA TYR A 49 -4.63 3.84 -5.40
C TYR A 49 -4.29 4.95 -6.39
N LYS A 50 -4.87 4.86 -7.61
CA LYS A 50 -4.77 5.90 -8.65
C LYS A 50 -3.33 6.23 -9.05
N GLU A 51 -2.46 5.24 -9.18
CA GLU A 51 -1.18 5.37 -9.88
C GLU A 51 -1.39 5.21 -11.39
N TYR A 52 -2.24 4.25 -11.78
CA TYR A 52 -2.74 4.13 -13.14
C TYR A 52 -4.18 4.64 -13.24
N ILE A 53 -4.59 4.99 -14.45
CA ILE A 53 -5.94 5.41 -14.78
C ILE A 53 -6.53 4.35 -15.72
N SER A 54 -7.71 3.82 -15.39
CA SER A 54 -8.41 2.86 -16.24
C SER A 54 -8.75 3.48 -17.59
N THR A 55 -8.69 2.66 -18.65
CA THR A 55 -9.09 3.07 -19.99
C THR A 55 -10.61 3.03 -20.15
N LYS A 56 -11.28 2.12 -19.41
CA LYS A 56 -12.74 1.95 -19.38
C LYS A 56 -13.18 1.48 -18.00
N GLY A 57 -14.48 1.61 -17.75
CA GLY A 57 -15.12 1.15 -16.53
C GLY A 57 -15.08 2.15 -15.38
N SER A 58 -15.64 1.77 -14.25
CA SER A 58 -15.68 2.55 -13.02
C SER A 58 -15.01 1.82 -11.88
N ILE A 59 -14.37 2.57 -10.98
CA ILE A 59 -13.64 2.06 -9.82
C ILE A 59 -14.05 2.89 -8.61
N GLU A 60 -14.61 2.22 -7.60
CA GLU A 60 -14.87 2.82 -6.30
C GLU A 60 -13.99 2.16 -5.24
N VAL A 61 -13.32 2.97 -4.41
CA VAL A 61 -12.47 2.52 -3.31
C VAL A 61 -12.73 3.38 -2.08
N ALA A 62 -13.06 2.74 -0.97
CA ALA A 62 -13.35 3.41 0.31
C ALA A 62 -14.37 4.57 0.17
N GLY A 63 -15.41 4.36 -0.68
CA GLY A 63 -16.47 5.34 -0.95
C GLY A 63 -16.08 6.48 -1.89
N LEU A 64 -14.94 6.40 -2.56
CA LEU A 64 -14.48 7.40 -3.53
C LEU A 64 -14.47 6.82 -4.95
N ASP A 65 -15.05 7.54 -5.92
CA ASP A 65 -14.89 7.24 -7.34
C ASP A 65 -13.45 7.60 -7.78
N VAL A 66 -12.64 6.57 -7.98
CA VAL A 66 -11.22 6.71 -8.31
C VAL A 66 -11.02 7.29 -9.70
N VAL A 67 -11.92 6.98 -10.65
CA VAL A 67 -11.81 7.46 -12.04
C VAL A 67 -12.08 8.96 -12.10
N GLN A 68 -13.18 9.41 -11.50
CA GLN A 68 -13.62 10.81 -11.52
C GLN A 68 -12.84 11.69 -10.52
N LEU A 69 -12.13 11.10 -9.56
CA LEU A 69 -11.37 11.85 -8.56
C LEU A 69 -10.30 12.73 -9.25
N PRO A 70 -10.31 14.05 -9.09
CA PRO A 70 -9.29 14.90 -9.69
C PRO A 70 -7.91 14.63 -9.06
N ARG A 71 -6.84 14.82 -9.83
CA ARG A 71 -5.46 14.47 -9.41
C ARG A 71 -5.06 15.12 -8.08
N TRP A 72 -5.47 16.36 -7.84
CA TRP A 72 -5.14 17.05 -6.58
C TRP A 72 -5.82 16.45 -5.34
N LYS A 73 -6.89 15.66 -5.52
CA LYS A 73 -7.56 14.90 -4.45
C LYS A 73 -7.02 13.48 -4.26
N THR A 74 -6.09 13.01 -5.09
CA THR A 74 -5.48 11.68 -4.94
C THR A 74 -4.90 11.43 -3.53
N PRO A 75 -4.28 12.42 -2.85
CA PRO A 75 -3.84 12.24 -1.47
C PRO A 75 -4.97 11.86 -0.50
N LEU A 76 -6.21 12.34 -0.71
CA LEU A 76 -7.36 11.98 0.13
C LEU A 76 -7.72 10.50 0.00
N LEU A 77 -7.61 9.92 -1.21
CA LEU A 77 -7.78 8.50 -1.43
C LEU A 77 -6.65 7.73 -0.73
N ARG A 78 -5.40 8.08 -1.01
CA ARG A 78 -4.22 7.36 -0.49
C ARG A 78 -4.12 7.40 1.04
N ARG A 79 -4.62 8.43 1.69
CA ARG A 79 -4.72 8.50 3.16
C ARG A 79 -5.65 7.45 3.77
N LYS A 80 -6.62 6.93 3.01
CA LYS A 80 -7.52 5.86 3.44
C LYS A 80 -6.96 4.46 3.19
N LEU A 81 -5.81 4.37 2.53
CA LEU A 81 -5.20 3.10 2.08
C LEU A 81 -3.84 2.89 2.77
N GLY A 82 -3.60 1.66 3.21
CA GLY A 82 -2.25 1.16 3.46
C GLY A 82 -1.73 0.52 2.18
N ILE A 83 -0.54 0.90 1.75
CA ILE A 83 0.05 0.37 0.52
C ILE A 83 1.42 -0.21 0.85
N VAL A 84 1.58 -1.51 0.61
CA VAL A 84 2.84 -2.24 0.70
C VAL A 84 3.22 -2.66 -0.71
N THR A 85 4.28 -2.08 -1.24
CA THR A 85 4.80 -2.39 -2.58
C THR A 85 5.85 -3.49 -2.50
N GLN A 86 6.05 -4.22 -3.60
CA GLN A 86 7.05 -5.30 -3.71
C GLN A 86 8.46 -4.82 -3.32
N GLU A 87 8.83 -3.61 -3.73
CA GLU A 87 10.04 -2.95 -3.26
C GLU A 87 9.67 -1.96 -2.16
N PRO A 88 10.17 -2.14 -0.91
CA PRO A 88 9.93 -1.19 0.16
C PRO A 88 10.52 0.17 -0.19
N GLN A 89 9.66 1.15 -0.47
CA GLN A 89 10.09 2.52 -0.78
C GLN A 89 10.33 3.28 0.52
N LEU A 90 11.42 2.95 1.22
CA LEU A 90 11.79 3.61 2.46
C LEU A 90 12.50 4.94 2.18
N LEU A 91 12.39 5.86 3.13
CA LEU A 91 13.13 7.12 3.11
C LEU A 91 14.57 6.85 3.55
N GLU A 92 15.50 6.83 2.62
CA GLU A 92 16.90 6.44 2.83
C GLU A 92 17.64 7.27 3.90
N LYS A 93 17.26 8.55 4.03
CA LYS A 93 17.85 9.50 4.99
C LYS A 93 17.17 9.51 6.36
N ARG A 94 16.25 8.59 6.59
CA ARG A 94 15.52 8.42 7.84
C ARG A 94 15.73 7.00 8.36
N ASN A 95 15.90 6.86 9.67
CA ASN A 95 15.96 5.56 10.32
C ASN A 95 14.57 4.87 10.35
N THR A 96 14.49 3.67 10.87
CA THR A 96 13.25 2.88 10.96
C THR A 96 12.14 3.63 11.71
N TYR A 97 12.45 4.17 12.88
CA TYR A 97 11.50 4.95 13.68
C TYR A 97 10.98 6.16 12.90
N GLU A 98 11.88 6.94 12.31
CA GLU A 98 11.55 8.13 11.53
C GLU A 98 10.75 7.83 10.26
N ASN A 99 10.98 6.66 9.63
CA ASN A 99 10.18 6.21 8.49
C ASN A 99 8.71 5.98 8.88
N ILE A 100 8.46 5.41 10.05
CA ILE A 100 7.10 5.15 10.55
C ILE A 100 6.48 6.47 11.06
N ALA A 101 7.20 7.23 11.88
CA ALA A 101 6.75 8.50 12.44
C ALA A 101 6.36 9.50 11.34
N PHE A 102 7.09 9.53 10.22
CA PHE A 102 6.78 10.41 9.09
C PHE A 102 5.38 10.18 8.52
N ALA A 103 4.91 8.95 8.48
CA ALA A 103 3.55 8.69 8.01
C ALA A 103 2.50 9.33 8.94
N LEU A 104 2.72 9.27 10.26
CA LEU A 104 1.87 9.92 11.27
C LEU A 104 1.93 11.45 11.17
N GLU A 105 3.13 12.02 10.99
CA GLU A 105 3.34 13.46 10.78
C GLU A 105 2.54 13.98 9.58
N VAL A 106 2.64 13.30 8.43
CA VAL A 106 1.94 13.66 7.18
C VAL A 106 0.41 13.61 7.35
N MET A 107 -0.08 12.77 8.25
CA MET A 107 -1.50 12.70 8.58
C MET A 107 -1.97 13.78 9.54
N GLY A 108 -1.05 14.51 10.15
CA GLY A 108 -1.36 15.54 11.15
C GLY A 108 -1.67 14.95 12.53
N THR A 109 -1.10 13.77 12.85
CA THR A 109 -1.17 13.20 14.19
C THR A 109 -0.56 14.19 15.18
N PRO A 110 -1.19 14.44 16.35
CA PRO A 110 -0.62 15.28 17.39
C PRO A 110 0.77 14.79 17.82
N ASN A 111 1.70 15.71 18.04
CA ASN A 111 3.10 15.38 18.33
C ASN A 111 3.27 14.51 19.59
N ASP A 112 2.42 14.70 20.59
CA ASP A 112 2.39 13.93 21.83
C ASP A 112 1.92 12.46 21.63
N GLU A 113 1.25 12.16 20.51
CA GLU A 113 0.81 10.81 20.18
C GLU A 113 1.78 10.07 19.25
N ILE A 114 2.62 10.77 18.49
CA ILE A 114 3.49 10.19 17.46
C ILE A 114 4.43 9.14 18.06
N GLU A 115 5.08 9.47 19.18
CA GLU A 115 6.02 8.56 19.84
C GLU A 115 5.35 7.26 20.26
N SER A 116 4.23 7.35 20.96
CA SER A 116 3.49 6.18 21.46
C SER A 116 3.01 5.29 20.30
N LYS A 117 2.44 5.90 19.26
CA LYS A 117 1.95 5.16 18.08
C LYS A 117 3.09 4.53 17.29
N THR A 118 4.21 5.22 17.14
CA THR A 118 5.39 4.69 16.46
C THR A 118 5.96 3.48 17.19
N ASN A 119 6.08 3.56 18.52
CA ASN A 119 6.56 2.45 19.34
C ASN A 119 5.61 1.24 19.24
N THR A 120 4.28 1.46 19.28
CA THR A 120 3.30 0.38 19.09
C THR A 120 3.46 -0.30 17.72
N LEU A 121 3.74 0.45 16.67
CA LEU A 121 3.95 -0.12 15.33
C LEU A 121 5.28 -0.86 15.22
N LEU A 122 6.34 -0.38 15.89
CA LEU A 122 7.62 -1.10 15.99
C LEU A 122 7.46 -2.42 16.72
N ASP A 123 6.71 -2.44 17.82
CA ASP A 123 6.37 -3.67 18.55
C ASP A 123 5.61 -4.66 17.66
N LEU A 124 4.60 -4.18 16.94
CA LEU A 124 3.76 -5.00 16.07
C LEU A 124 4.57 -5.73 14.99
N VAL A 125 5.63 -5.11 14.45
CA VAL A 125 6.47 -5.69 13.41
C VAL A 125 7.80 -6.24 13.94
N GLU A 126 7.98 -6.31 15.26
CA GLU A 126 9.18 -6.84 15.94
C GLU A 126 10.49 -6.17 15.49
N LEU A 127 10.50 -4.83 15.43
CA LEU A 127 11.65 -4.02 15.00
C LEU A 127 12.16 -3.04 16.06
N ASN A 128 11.86 -3.25 17.34
CA ASN A 128 12.31 -2.36 18.42
C ASN A 128 13.83 -2.20 18.47
N GLU A 129 14.57 -3.31 18.36
CA GLU A 129 16.02 -3.29 18.35
C GLU A 129 16.62 -2.61 17.12
N ASN A 130 15.82 -2.49 16.05
CA ASN A 130 16.21 -1.89 14.77
C ASN A 130 15.65 -0.48 14.59
N ALA A 131 15.04 0.12 15.61
CA ALA A 131 14.35 1.41 15.55
C ALA A 131 15.24 2.54 15.00
N PHE A 132 16.53 2.53 15.31
CA PHE A 132 17.48 3.56 14.90
C PHE A 132 18.37 3.18 13.71
N LYS A 133 18.17 1.98 13.12
CA LYS A 133 18.88 1.57 11.91
C LYS A 133 18.30 2.27 10.68
N TYR A 134 19.18 2.60 9.74
CA TYR A 134 18.82 3.13 8.44
C TYR A 134 18.48 1.99 7.46
N PRO A 135 17.75 2.27 6.36
CA PRO A 135 17.34 1.24 5.41
C PRO A 135 18.48 0.36 4.87
N ASP A 136 19.65 0.91 4.62
CA ASP A 136 20.85 0.20 4.16
C ASP A 136 21.46 -0.77 5.20
N GLN A 137 21.05 -0.63 6.46
CA GLN A 137 21.49 -1.48 7.58
C GLN A 137 20.47 -2.59 7.88
N LEU A 138 19.36 -2.64 7.15
CA LEU A 138 18.27 -3.59 7.33
C LEU A 138 18.31 -4.67 6.24
N SER A 139 17.99 -5.91 6.62
CA SER A 139 17.70 -6.98 5.65
C SER A 139 16.45 -6.63 4.81
N GLY A 140 16.27 -7.29 3.66
CA GLY A 140 15.09 -7.09 2.82
C GLY A 140 13.78 -7.37 3.55
N GLY A 141 13.75 -8.40 4.40
CA GLY A 141 12.59 -8.73 5.24
C GLY A 141 12.30 -7.65 6.29
N GLU A 142 13.34 -7.10 6.95
CA GLU A 142 13.18 -5.98 7.89
C GLU A 142 12.68 -4.73 7.19
N GLN A 143 13.20 -4.41 6.00
CA GLN A 143 12.69 -3.29 5.20
C GLN A 143 11.22 -3.46 4.83
N THR A 144 10.81 -4.67 4.46
CA THR A 144 9.40 -4.99 4.19
C THR A 144 8.55 -4.79 5.44
N ARG A 145 9.00 -5.23 6.62
CA ARG A 145 8.29 -5.00 7.89
C ARG A 145 8.17 -3.52 8.24
N VAL A 146 9.20 -2.70 7.99
CA VAL A 146 9.09 -1.22 8.11
C VAL A 146 8.02 -0.67 7.17
N SER A 147 7.97 -1.13 5.93
CA SER A 147 6.94 -0.72 4.96
C SER A 147 5.53 -1.10 5.41
N ILE A 148 5.36 -2.29 6.00
CA ILE A 148 4.08 -2.73 6.60
C ILE A 148 3.70 -1.81 7.76
N ALA A 149 4.58 -1.58 8.73
CA ALA A 149 4.32 -0.69 9.86
C ALA A 149 3.91 0.71 9.39
N ARG A 150 4.65 1.27 8.43
CA ARG A 150 4.34 2.56 7.82
C ARG A 150 2.96 2.59 7.13
N SER A 151 2.58 1.50 6.48
CA SER A 151 1.29 1.39 5.81
C SER A 151 0.12 1.35 6.79
N LEU A 152 0.34 0.82 7.99
CA LEU A 152 -0.65 0.71 9.06
C LEU A 152 -0.75 1.98 9.92
N ALA A 153 0.25 2.87 9.88
CA ALA A 153 0.32 4.07 10.71
C ALA A 153 -0.95 4.94 10.64
N ASN A 154 -1.62 4.97 9.51
CA ASN A 154 -2.80 5.79 9.27
C ASN A 154 -4.12 5.08 9.56
N ASN A 155 -4.09 3.91 10.17
CA ASN A 155 -5.28 3.09 10.41
C ASN A 155 -6.15 2.97 9.13
N PRO A 156 -5.62 2.38 8.06
CA PRO A 156 -6.23 2.41 6.74
C PRO A 156 -7.52 1.60 6.70
N LEU A 157 -8.48 2.04 5.86
CA LEU A 157 -9.72 1.31 5.60
C LEU A 157 -9.50 0.09 4.69
N VAL A 158 -8.45 0.12 3.87
CA VAL A 158 -8.05 -0.96 2.96
C VAL A 158 -6.53 -1.08 2.98
N LEU A 159 -6.03 -2.30 3.14
CA LEU A 159 -4.62 -2.64 2.99
C LEU A 159 -4.40 -3.32 1.64
N LEU A 160 -3.52 -2.76 0.83
CA LEU A 160 -3.12 -3.27 -0.48
C LEU A 160 -1.68 -3.73 -0.42
N CYS A 161 -1.44 -5.04 -0.63
CA CYS A 161 -0.11 -5.62 -0.58
C CYS A 161 0.25 -6.24 -1.93
N ASP A 162 1.37 -5.82 -2.50
CA ASP A 162 1.92 -6.39 -3.74
C ASP A 162 3.15 -7.24 -3.37
N GLU A 163 2.98 -8.56 -3.36
CA GLU A 163 4.00 -9.57 -3.03
C GLU A 163 4.74 -9.30 -1.69
N PRO A 164 4.02 -9.05 -0.57
CA PRO A 164 4.63 -8.60 0.69
C PRO A 164 5.56 -9.64 1.33
N THR A 165 5.47 -10.90 0.92
CA THR A 165 6.29 -12.00 1.47
C THR A 165 7.47 -12.38 0.57
N GLY A 166 7.61 -11.75 -0.62
CA GLY A 166 8.64 -12.10 -1.59
C GLY A 166 10.09 -11.95 -1.09
N ASN A 167 10.30 -11.12 -0.08
CA ASN A 167 11.60 -10.88 0.55
C ASN A 167 11.70 -11.44 2.00
N LEU A 168 10.69 -12.19 2.45
CA LEU A 168 10.69 -12.81 3.77
C LEU A 168 11.23 -14.24 3.68
N ASP A 169 11.86 -14.71 4.77
CA ASP A 169 12.22 -16.11 4.90
C ASP A 169 10.95 -16.98 4.84
N PRO A 170 11.05 -18.21 4.26
CA PRO A 170 9.88 -19.11 4.13
C PRO A 170 9.18 -19.44 5.45
N GLU A 171 9.89 -19.34 6.59
CA GLU A 171 9.32 -19.54 7.93
C GLU A 171 8.52 -18.34 8.45
N LEU A 172 8.67 -17.16 7.81
CA LEU A 172 7.99 -15.89 8.16
C LEU A 172 6.95 -15.45 7.11
N SER A 173 6.71 -16.30 6.10
CA SER A 173 5.84 -15.97 4.94
C SER A 173 4.42 -16.50 5.12
#